data_e14631d8968645d8c2a02a288b7094a5
#
_entry.id   e14631d8968645d8c2a02a288b7094a5
#
_cell.length_a   1.000
_cell.length_b   1.000
_cell.length_c   1.000
_cell.angle_alpha   90.00
_cell.angle_beta   90.00
_cell.angle_gamma   90.00
#
_symmetry.space_group_name_H-M   'P 1'
#
loop_
_entity.id
_entity.type
_entity.pdbx_description
1 polymer ?
#
loop_
_entity_poly.entity_id
_entity_poly.type
_entity_poly.pdbx_seq_one_letter_code
_entity_poly.pdbx_strand_id
1 'polypeptide(L)'
;MSREKLQHEIDDGVVFWGYQDNGTLMGVMGIQPVRDVTLIRHAYVRTDSQKQGVGSQLLSHLRELTNDPVLIGTWADAVWAILFYERHGFRMVSGEDKDRLLKKYWNIPERQVETSVVLADARWWQRQLGRERIASEL
;
A
#
# COMPACT_ATOMS: atom_id res chain seq x y z
N MET A 1 3.96 11.71 12.62
CA MET A 1 5.29 11.05 12.43
C MET A 1 6.38 12.04 12.80
N SER A 2 7.34 11.61 13.62
CA SER A 2 8.47 12.46 13.99
C SER A 2 9.42 12.67 12.79
N ARG A 3 10.25 13.71 12.89
CA ARG A 3 11.26 13.98 11.85
C ARG A 3 12.24 12.82 11.71
N GLU A 4 12.67 12.25 12.83
CA GLU A 4 13.60 11.11 12.85
C GLU A 4 12.99 9.87 12.22
N LYS A 5 11.72 9.59 12.51
CA LYS A 5 11.01 8.46 11.91
C LYS A 5 10.82 8.67 10.41
N LEU A 6 10.48 9.87 9.98
CA LEU A 6 10.36 10.21 8.56
C LEU A 6 11.68 10.01 7.83
N GLN A 7 12.78 10.49 8.43
CA GLN A 7 14.12 10.32 7.85
C GLN A 7 14.49 8.84 7.75
N HIS A 8 14.15 8.04 8.77
CA HIS A 8 14.39 6.61 8.75
C HIS A 8 13.63 5.93 7.60
N GLU A 9 12.38 6.31 7.37
CA GLU A 9 11.58 5.76 6.27
C GLU A 9 12.18 6.15 4.91
N ILE A 10 12.62 7.39 4.74
CA ILE A 10 13.27 7.85 3.51
C ILE A 10 14.57 7.08 3.28
N ASP A 11 15.38 6.92 4.32
CA ASP A 11 16.64 6.17 4.24
C ASP A 11 16.39 4.69 3.88
N ASP A 12 15.24 4.16 4.28
CA ASP A 12 14.83 2.78 3.99
C ASP A 12 14.21 2.63 2.59
N GLY A 13 14.14 3.69 1.82
CA GLY A 13 13.71 3.65 0.42
C GLY A 13 12.30 4.12 0.14
N VAL A 14 11.59 4.69 1.13
CA VAL A 14 10.26 5.24 0.89
C VAL A 14 10.39 6.59 0.22
N VAL A 15 9.71 6.76 -0.92
CA VAL A 15 9.60 8.03 -1.63
C VAL A 15 8.20 8.60 -1.38
N PHE A 16 8.15 9.82 -0.86
CA PHE A 16 6.88 10.47 -0.55
C PHE A 16 6.47 11.41 -1.67
N TRP A 17 5.20 11.34 -2.04
CA TRP A 17 4.57 12.23 -2.99
C TRP A 17 3.49 13.04 -2.29
N GLY A 18 3.42 14.32 -2.60
CA GLY A 18 2.44 15.22 -2.02
C GLY A 18 1.49 15.79 -3.06
N TYR A 19 0.26 16.05 -2.64
CA TYR A 19 -0.72 16.76 -3.45
C TYR A 19 -0.88 18.16 -2.87
N GLN A 20 -0.56 19.17 -3.68
CA GLN A 20 -0.67 20.59 -3.30
C GLN A 20 -1.77 21.29 -4.08
N ASP A 21 -2.49 22.15 -3.38
CA ASP A 21 -3.48 23.05 -4.00
C ASP A 21 -3.29 24.44 -3.40
N ASN A 22 -3.04 25.43 -4.27
CA ASN A 22 -2.79 26.83 -3.86
C ASN A 22 -1.68 26.95 -2.79
N GLY A 23 -0.63 26.14 -2.91
CA GLY A 23 0.49 26.16 -1.97
C GLY A 23 0.24 25.42 -0.67
N THR A 24 -0.93 24.81 -0.50
CA THR A 24 -1.27 24.04 0.71
C THR A 24 -1.14 22.55 0.41
N LEU A 25 -0.41 21.83 1.25
CA LEU A 25 -0.27 20.38 1.15
C LEU A 25 -1.55 19.72 1.64
N MET A 26 -2.26 19.04 0.75
CA MET A 26 -3.56 18.42 1.01
C MET A 26 -3.46 16.94 1.36
N GLY A 27 -2.42 16.28 0.92
CA GLY A 27 -2.20 14.86 1.20
C GLY A 27 -0.81 14.41 0.82
N VAL A 28 -0.39 13.29 1.39
CA VAL A 28 0.89 12.63 1.06
C VAL A 28 0.66 11.12 0.98
N MET A 29 1.46 10.47 0.18
CA MET A 29 1.45 9.01 0.08
C MET A 29 2.86 8.55 -0.26
N GLY A 30 3.35 7.54 0.47
CA GLY A 30 4.68 6.98 0.23
C GLY A 30 4.61 5.77 -0.66
N ILE A 31 5.67 5.59 -1.47
CA ILE A 31 5.85 4.42 -2.32
C ILE A 31 7.22 3.84 -2.04
N GLN A 32 7.30 2.52 -1.88
CA GLN A 32 8.54 1.83 -1.56
C GLN A 32 8.67 0.56 -2.40
N PRO A 33 9.59 0.51 -3.36
CA PRO A 33 9.91 -0.75 -4.03
C PRO A 33 10.62 -1.69 -3.06
N VAL A 34 10.11 -2.93 -2.95
CA VAL A 34 10.71 -3.95 -2.11
C VAL A 34 10.74 -5.25 -2.90
N ARG A 35 11.94 -5.69 -3.31
CA ARG A 35 12.12 -6.92 -4.10
C ARG A 35 11.23 -6.91 -5.36
N ASP A 36 10.25 -7.79 -5.43
CA ASP A 36 9.38 -7.97 -6.61
C ASP A 36 8.01 -7.31 -6.49
N VAL A 37 7.82 -6.46 -5.48
CA VAL A 37 6.57 -5.71 -5.26
C VAL A 37 6.86 -4.26 -4.95
N THR A 38 5.81 -3.44 -4.98
CA THR A 38 5.84 -2.05 -4.54
C THR A 38 4.83 -1.88 -3.41
N LEU A 39 5.25 -1.28 -2.32
CA LEU A 39 4.39 -1.02 -1.16
C LEU A 39 3.90 0.43 -1.19
N ILE A 40 2.63 0.62 -0.85
CA ILE A 40 2.09 1.94 -0.50
C ILE A 40 2.26 2.10 1.00
N ARG A 41 2.89 3.21 1.41
CA ARG A 41 3.23 3.46 2.82
C ARG A 41 2.76 4.84 3.25
N HIS A 42 2.27 4.94 4.48
CA HIS A 42 2.02 6.23 5.14
C HIS A 42 1.11 7.17 4.34
N ALA A 43 -0.01 6.64 3.84
CA ALA A 43 -1.00 7.44 3.14
C ALA A 43 -1.76 8.33 4.13
N TYR A 44 -1.82 9.62 3.82
CA TYR A 44 -2.54 10.60 4.64
C TYR A 44 -3.16 11.67 3.74
N VAL A 45 -4.43 11.98 3.99
CA VAL A 45 -5.13 13.08 3.34
C VAL A 45 -5.77 13.93 4.44
N ARG A 46 -5.64 15.26 4.35
CA ARG A 46 -6.27 16.17 5.32
C ARG A 46 -7.75 15.89 5.42
N THR A 47 -8.29 15.95 6.64
CA THR A 47 -9.70 15.65 6.92
C THR A 47 -10.66 16.52 6.09
N ASP A 48 -10.32 17.80 5.90
CA ASP A 48 -11.11 18.74 5.11
C ASP A 48 -11.01 18.51 3.60
N SER A 49 -10.11 17.62 3.15
CA SER A 49 -9.86 17.35 1.74
C SER A 49 -10.19 15.90 1.33
N GLN A 50 -10.64 15.07 2.26
CA GLN A 50 -10.82 13.63 2.00
C GLN A 50 -11.87 13.32 0.93
N LYS A 51 -12.87 14.20 0.74
CA LYS A 51 -13.93 13.99 -0.25
C LYS A 51 -13.64 14.67 -1.60
N GLN A 52 -12.45 15.23 -1.78
CA GLN A 52 -12.08 15.99 -3.00
C GLN A 52 -11.26 15.18 -3.99
N GLY A 53 -11.12 13.88 -3.78
CA GLY A 53 -10.39 13.02 -4.71
C GLY A 53 -8.86 13.08 -4.60
N VAL A 54 -8.33 13.71 -3.56
CA VAL A 54 -6.87 13.84 -3.35
C VAL A 54 -6.21 12.48 -3.22
N GLY A 55 -6.77 11.59 -2.39
CA GLY A 55 -6.25 10.24 -2.20
C GLY A 55 -6.28 9.43 -3.50
N SER A 56 -7.36 9.55 -4.26
CA SER A 56 -7.51 8.84 -5.55
C SER A 56 -6.47 9.31 -6.56
N GLN A 57 -6.21 10.59 -6.63
CA GLN A 57 -5.21 11.14 -7.55
C GLN A 57 -3.79 10.72 -7.17
N LEU A 58 -3.48 10.74 -5.87
CA LEU A 58 -2.19 10.27 -5.37
C LEU A 58 -1.99 8.79 -5.69
N LEU A 59 -2.98 7.96 -5.38
CA LEU A 59 -2.90 6.52 -5.61
C LEU A 59 -2.73 6.20 -7.10
N SER A 60 -3.51 6.85 -7.96
CA SER A 60 -3.40 6.67 -9.42
C SER A 60 -2.01 7.04 -9.91
N HIS A 61 -1.46 8.16 -9.45
CA HIS A 61 -0.12 8.59 -9.83
C HIS A 61 0.94 7.58 -9.41
N LEU A 62 0.88 7.11 -8.16
CA LEU A 62 1.87 6.16 -7.67
C LEU A 62 1.81 4.82 -8.41
N ARG A 63 0.62 4.36 -8.77
CA ARG A 63 0.47 3.11 -9.52
C ARG A 63 1.07 3.19 -10.92
N GLU A 64 1.10 4.37 -11.52
CA GLU A 64 1.73 4.60 -12.82
C GLU A 64 3.26 4.57 -12.75
N LEU A 65 3.84 4.78 -11.56
CA LEU A 65 5.29 4.81 -11.36
C LEU A 65 5.91 3.41 -11.31
N THR A 66 5.12 2.36 -11.23
CA THR A 66 5.62 1.01 -11.09
C THR A 66 4.85 0.04 -11.98
N ASN A 67 5.55 -0.99 -12.46
CA ASN A 67 4.95 -2.13 -13.16
C ASN A 67 4.82 -3.34 -12.26
N ASP A 68 5.37 -3.30 -11.06
CA ASP A 68 5.29 -4.39 -10.09
C ASP A 68 3.91 -4.42 -9.42
N PRO A 69 3.51 -5.58 -8.86
CA PRO A 69 2.32 -5.64 -8.03
C PRO A 69 2.40 -4.68 -6.87
N VAL A 70 1.28 -4.03 -6.56
CA VAL A 70 1.20 -3.06 -5.47
C VAL A 70 0.47 -3.69 -4.30
N LEU A 71 1.09 -3.64 -3.13
CA LEU A 71 0.54 -4.15 -1.88
C LEU A 71 0.36 -3.02 -0.88
N ILE A 72 -0.70 -3.11 -0.09
CA ILE A 72 -1.01 -2.15 0.96
C ILE A 72 -1.26 -2.92 2.24
N GLY A 73 -0.55 -2.54 3.31
CA GLY A 73 -0.83 -3.03 4.64
C GLY A 73 -1.53 -1.95 5.46
N THR A 74 -2.60 -2.29 6.13
CA THR A 74 -3.33 -1.37 6.98
C THR A 74 -3.92 -2.09 8.18
N TRP A 75 -4.30 -1.31 9.20
CA TRP A 75 -4.93 -1.83 10.40
C TRP A 75 -6.30 -2.45 10.05
N ALA A 76 -6.59 -3.63 10.63
CA ALA A 76 -7.80 -4.38 10.32
C ALA A 76 -9.09 -3.60 10.62
N ASP A 77 -9.06 -2.71 11.62
CA ASP A 77 -10.22 -1.90 11.99
C ASP A 77 -10.35 -0.61 11.16
N ALA A 78 -9.41 -0.32 10.29
CA ALA A 78 -9.45 0.86 9.42
C ALA A 78 -10.39 0.63 8.24
N VAL A 79 -11.68 0.51 8.51
CA VAL A 79 -12.70 0.15 7.52
C VAL A 79 -12.74 1.16 6.38
N TRP A 80 -12.61 2.45 6.66
CA TRP A 80 -12.61 3.50 5.64
C TRP A 80 -11.44 3.34 4.65
N ALA A 81 -10.27 2.96 5.14
CA ALA A 81 -9.10 2.75 4.29
C ALA A 81 -9.28 1.51 3.42
N ILE A 82 -9.76 0.42 4.02
CA ILE A 82 -10.04 -0.83 3.30
C ILE A 82 -11.02 -0.58 2.16
N LEU A 83 -12.14 0.10 2.43
CA LEU A 83 -13.15 0.42 1.42
C LEU A 83 -12.58 1.33 0.32
N PHE A 84 -11.75 2.30 0.70
CA PHE A 84 -11.09 3.18 -0.27
C PHE A 84 -10.24 2.39 -1.25
N TYR A 85 -9.38 1.50 -0.75
CA TYR A 85 -8.53 0.70 -1.61
C TYR A 85 -9.31 -0.31 -2.44
N GLU A 86 -10.37 -0.91 -1.88
CA GLU A 86 -11.23 -1.82 -2.63
C GLU A 86 -11.91 -1.13 -3.81
N ARG A 87 -12.33 0.12 -3.64
CA ARG A 87 -12.90 0.92 -4.73
C ARG A 87 -11.89 1.22 -5.83
N HIS A 88 -10.61 1.12 -5.54
CA HIS A 88 -9.53 1.35 -6.52
C HIS A 88 -8.93 0.06 -7.06
N GLY A 89 -9.65 -1.04 -6.96
CA GLY A 89 -9.26 -2.31 -7.58
C GLY A 89 -8.35 -3.19 -6.73
N PHE A 90 -8.15 -2.85 -5.47
CA PHE A 90 -7.43 -3.71 -4.54
C PHE A 90 -8.37 -4.72 -3.90
N ARG A 91 -7.85 -5.89 -3.58
CA ARG A 91 -8.60 -6.96 -2.91
C ARG A 91 -7.82 -7.47 -1.72
N MET A 92 -8.54 -7.69 -0.61
CA MET A 92 -7.93 -8.22 0.61
C MET A 92 -7.50 -9.66 0.40
N VAL A 93 -6.27 -9.99 0.82
CA VAL A 93 -5.75 -11.36 0.75
C VAL A 93 -6.22 -12.16 1.96
N SER A 94 -6.09 -13.50 1.90
CA SER A 94 -6.44 -14.37 3.03
C SER A 94 -5.54 -14.09 4.23
N GLY A 95 -5.97 -14.55 5.42
CA GLY A 95 -5.17 -14.39 6.63
C GLY A 95 -3.81 -15.07 6.56
N GLU A 96 -3.74 -16.24 5.93
CA GLU A 96 -2.49 -16.97 5.69
C GLU A 96 -1.54 -16.20 4.78
N ASP A 97 -2.04 -15.70 3.65
CA ASP A 97 -1.26 -14.87 2.74
C ASP A 97 -0.84 -13.56 3.39
N LYS A 98 -1.72 -12.96 4.18
CA LYS A 98 -1.42 -11.72 4.90
C LYS A 98 -0.22 -11.89 5.82
N ASP A 99 -0.19 -12.94 6.62
CA ASP A 99 0.93 -13.22 7.52
C ASP A 99 2.23 -13.42 6.76
N ARG A 100 2.18 -14.20 5.69
CA ARG A 100 3.34 -14.48 4.84
C ARG A 100 3.87 -13.22 4.17
N LEU A 101 2.97 -12.40 3.61
CA LEU A 101 3.36 -11.18 2.90
C LEU A 101 3.93 -10.13 3.84
N LEU A 102 3.32 -9.94 5.02
CA LEU A 102 3.82 -8.98 6.00
C LEU A 102 5.21 -9.35 6.49
N LYS A 103 5.46 -10.63 6.74
CA LYS A 103 6.79 -11.10 7.17
C LYS A 103 7.83 -11.00 6.05
N LYS A 104 7.40 -11.14 4.80
CA LYS A 104 8.32 -11.10 3.65
C LYS A 104 8.70 -9.69 3.25
N TYR A 105 7.76 -8.76 3.26
CA TYR A 105 7.97 -7.43 2.67
C TYR A 105 7.99 -6.29 3.68
N TRP A 106 7.45 -6.49 4.88
CA TRP A 106 7.44 -5.48 5.94
C TRP A 106 8.35 -5.89 7.09
N ASN A 107 8.93 -4.91 7.75
CA ASN A 107 9.70 -5.12 8.97
C ASN A 107 8.90 -4.55 10.13
N ILE A 108 7.93 -5.32 10.62
CA ILE A 108 7.02 -4.89 11.67
C ILE A 108 6.95 -5.94 12.78
N PRO A 109 6.61 -5.53 14.04
CA PRO A 109 6.47 -6.46 15.16
C PRO A 109 5.33 -7.47 14.93
N GLU A 110 5.46 -8.64 15.52
CA GLU A 110 4.46 -9.72 15.43
C GLU A 110 3.06 -9.24 15.81
N ARG A 111 2.94 -8.41 16.83
CA ARG A 111 1.65 -7.86 17.25
C ARG A 111 0.99 -7.04 16.14
N GLN A 112 1.79 -6.30 15.38
CA GLN A 112 1.28 -5.53 14.25
C GLN A 112 0.86 -6.43 13.09
N VAL A 113 1.56 -7.54 12.88
CA VAL A 113 1.16 -8.56 11.91
C VAL A 113 -0.24 -9.09 12.23
N GLU A 114 -0.49 -9.40 13.49
CA GLU A 114 -1.77 -9.94 13.94
C GLU A 114 -2.94 -8.99 13.73
N THR A 115 -2.70 -7.68 13.87
CA THR A 115 -3.75 -6.65 13.82
C THR A 115 -3.89 -5.99 12.47
N SER A 116 -3.15 -6.43 11.47
CA SER A 116 -3.13 -5.84 10.13
C SER A 116 -3.81 -6.72 9.10
N VAL A 117 -4.22 -6.09 8.00
CA VAL A 117 -4.64 -6.78 6.78
C VAL A 117 -3.77 -6.30 5.63
N VAL A 118 -3.73 -7.08 4.55
CA VAL A 118 -3.03 -6.72 3.32
C VAL A 118 -4.01 -6.75 2.17
N LEU A 119 -3.97 -5.71 1.35
CA LEU A 119 -4.71 -5.65 0.09
C LEU A 119 -3.71 -5.65 -1.05
N ALA A 120 -4.07 -6.32 -2.13
CA ALA A 120 -3.22 -6.46 -3.31
C ALA A 120 -3.99 -6.03 -4.55
N ASP A 121 -3.28 -5.42 -5.51
CA ASP A 121 -3.87 -4.98 -6.76
C ASP A 121 -4.02 -6.15 -7.75
N ALA A 122 -4.62 -5.87 -8.92
CA ALA A 122 -4.87 -6.89 -9.94
C ALA A 122 -3.58 -7.56 -10.42
N ARG A 123 -2.46 -6.84 -10.46
CA ARG A 123 -1.17 -7.39 -10.89
C ARG A 123 -0.71 -8.52 -10.00
N TRP A 124 -0.89 -8.38 -8.68
CA TRP A 124 -0.54 -9.43 -7.72
C TRP A 124 -1.41 -10.66 -7.92
N TRP A 125 -2.73 -10.45 -8.03
CA TRP A 125 -3.68 -11.55 -8.22
C TRP A 125 -3.43 -12.31 -9.52
N GLN A 126 -3.12 -11.61 -10.60
CA GLN A 126 -2.76 -12.22 -11.87
C GLN A 126 -1.48 -13.05 -11.78
N ARG A 127 -0.48 -12.56 -11.03
CA ARG A 127 0.76 -13.30 -10.79
C ARG A 127 0.50 -14.60 -10.04
N GLN A 128 -0.41 -14.60 -9.05
CA GLN A 128 -0.78 -15.81 -8.33
C GLN A 128 -1.47 -16.83 -9.24
N LEU A 129 -2.41 -16.39 -10.08
CA LEU A 129 -3.07 -17.26 -11.05
C LEU A 129 -2.05 -17.88 -12.03
N GLY A 130 -1.08 -17.14 -12.49
CA GLY A 130 -0.01 -17.63 -13.35
C GLY A 130 0.82 -18.73 -12.67
N ARG A 131 1.15 -18.53 -11.40
CA ARG A 131 1.90 -19.53 -10.61
C ARG A 131 1.10 -20.81 -10.40
N GLU A 132 -0.19 -20.71 -10.09
CA GLU A 132 -1.08 -21.85 -9.92
C GLU A 132 -1.23 -22.64 -11.22
N ARG A 133 -1.35 -21.94 -12.36
CA ARG A 133 -1.42 -22.58 -13.67
C ARG A 133 -0.17 -23.39 -13.98
N ILE A 134 1.01 -22.81 -13.75
CA ILE A 134 2.29 -23.50 -13.97
C ILE A 134 2.38 -24.73 -13.08
N ALA A 135 2.02 -24.63 -11.82
CA ALA A 135 2.05 -25.74 -10.88
C ALA A 135 1.13 -26.89 -11.31
N SER A 136 -0.06 -26.58 -11.85
CA SER A 136 -1.00 -27.62 -12.30
C SER A 136 -0.59 -28.27 -13.61
N GLU A 137 0.27 -27.65 -14.40
CA GLU A 137 0.81 -28.24 -15.64
C GLU A 137 2.02 -29.14 -15.41
N LEU A 138 2.61 -29.03 -14.23
CA LEU A 138 3.75 -29.87 -13.85
C LEU A 138 3.30 -31.22 -13.28
#